data_60d4aab38d20e3704c22cb853291c42d
#
_entry.id   60d4aab38d20e3704c22cb853291c42d
#
_cell.length_a   1.000
_cell.length_b   1.000
_cell.length_c   1.000
_cell.angle_alpha   90.00
_cell.angle_beta   90.00
_cell.angle_gamma   90.00
#
_symmetry.space_group_name_H-M   'P 1'
#
loop_
_entity.id
_entity.type
_entity.pdbx_description
1 polymer ?
#
loop_
_entity_poly.entity_id
_entity_poly.type
_entity_poly.pdbx_seq_one_letter_code
_entity_poly.pdbx_strand_id
1 'polypeptide(L)'
;MREEGSDPQAVLEELARIIEKDVKRFTLRALGSMCSKPLPISKIAYLMAIESNLGDPGVWGGVARLEREVIEGLGTLLSNPRAVGAIVSGGTEANILALWAARNYTKKREVIVPASCHVSFYKAADLLGLKVVEAPLKRDYTIDVDFVRRNITKETAAVVGIAGTTALGAVDPIEELSELALEKGIYLHVDAAFGGMVLPFLKELGYKVPEFDFKLDGVCSITVDPHKMGLAPIPAGGILFRDDEFVRPIAFETPYLAGGGVRSFTITGTRPGGPIAAVWVLLRVLGRRGYREAVRECMRLTEMLVRGVEGEEELELLMRPVMNVVGVRAKRLSVREFSMRMKRLGWLLSEFPTHLRVVLMPHHTEELVKELLRDLKRAALRDHVELRATLKA
;
A
#
# COMPACT_ATOMS: atom_id res chain seq x y z
N MET A 1 27.40 23.86 7.49
CA MET A 1 27.15 24.41 6.14
C MET A 1 28.45 25.01 5.65
N ARG A 2 28.81 24.86 4.36
CA ARG A 2 30.03 25.48 3.80
C ARG A 2 29.81 26.97 3.68
N GLU A 3 30.85 27.79 3.82
CA GLU A 3 30.79 29.24 3.68
C GLU A 3 30.57 29.62 2.20
N GLU A 4 31.27 28.92 1.30
CA GLU A 4 31.10 29.09 -0.17
C GLU A 4 30.32 27.93 -0.77
N GLY A 5 29.51 28.22 -1.80
CA GLY A 5 28.81 27.24 -2.62
C GLY A 5 29.76 26.42 -3.47
N SER A 6 29.26 25.34 -4.04
CA SER A 6 29.96 24.48 -5.00
C SER A 6 29.39 24.66 -6.40
N ASP A 7 30.15 24.26 -7.42
CA ASP A 7 29.65 24.25 -8.80
C ASP A 7 28.39 23.37 -8.91
N PRO A 8 27.26 23.87 -9.45
CA PRO A 8 26.00 23.13 -9.53
C PRO A 8 26.11 21.82 -10.31
N GLN A 9 26.90 21.79 -11.39
CA GLN A 9 27.07 20.59 -12.22
C GLN A 9 27.77 19.48 -11.44
N ALA A 10 28.87 19.83 -10.74
CA ALA A 10 29.61 18.88 -9.91
C ALA A 10 28.74 18.30 -8.78
N VAL A 11 27.87 19.12 -8.17
CA VAL A 11 26.92 18.67 -7.14
C VAL A 11 25.91 17.70 -7.71
N LEU A 12 25.35 17.99 -8.90
CA LEU A 12 24.40 17.07 -9.56
C LEU A 12 25.05 15.74 -9.97
N GLU A 13 26.29 15.76 -10.43
CA GLU A 13 27.04 14.55 -10.75
C GLU A 13 27.36 13.70 -9.51
N GLU A 14 27.69 14.34 -8.40
CA GLU A 14 27.87 13.67 -7.12
C GLU A 14 26.56 13.03 -6.64
N LEU A 15 25.45 13.77 -6.68
CA LEU A 15 24.11 13.27 -6.35
C LEU A 15 23.75 12.05 -7.21
N ALA A 16 23.94 12.13 -8.52
CA ALA A 16 23.65 11.03 -9.43
C ALA A 16 24.44 9.76 -9.07
N ARG A 17 25.74 9.89 -8.76
CA ARG A 17 26.57 8.76 -8.31
C ARG A 17 26.12 8.15 -6.99
N ILE A 18 25.63 8.96 -6.05
CA ILE A 18 25.13 8.49 -4.75
C ILE A 18 23.87 7.63 -4.95
N ILE A 19 22.90 8.12 -5.72
CA ILE A 19 21.59 7.45 -5.85
C ILE A 19 21.59 6.30 -6.86
N GLU A 20 22.55 6.23 -7.78
CA GLU A 20 22.59 5.18 -8.82
C GLU A 20 22.61 3.77 -8.23
N LYS A 21 23.36 3.54 -7.17
CA LYS A 21 23.47 2.24 -6.49
C LYS A 21 22.15 1.82 -5.88
N ASP A 22 21.40 2.77 -5.31
CA ASP A 22 20.11 2.51 -4.69
C ASP A 22 19.07 2.14 -5.75
N VAL A 23 19.04 2.86 -6.89
CA VAL A 23 18.15 2.56 -8.02
C VAL A 23 18.43 1.17 -8.60
N LYS A 24 19.69 0.80 -8.80
CA LYS A 24 20.07 -0.54 -9.28
C LYS A 24 19.63 -1.62 -8.30
N ARG A 25 19.92 -1.45 -7.01
CA ARG A 25 19.52 -2.40 -5.95
C ARG A 25 18.02 -2.56 -5.88
N PHE A 26 17.28 -1.46 -5.90
CA PHE A 26 15.82 -1.48 -5.89
C PHE A 26 15.25 -2.26 -7.09
N THR A 27 15.71 -1.98 -8.30
CA THR A 27 15.15 -2.56 -9.53
C THR A 27 15.44 -4.06 -9.67
N LEU A 28 16.62 -4.52 -9.22
CA LEU A 28 17.11 -5.86 -9.54
C LEU A 28 17.05 -6.85 -8.36
N ARG A 29 16.95 -6.39 -7.13
CA ARG A 29 17.13 -7.27 -5.97
C ARG A 29 16.13 -7.03 -4.82
N ALA A 30 15.35 -5.94 -4.85
CA ALA A 30 14.46 -5.58 -3.76
C ALA A 30 13.02 -6.07 -3.96
N LEU A 31 12.83 -7.40 -4.02
CA LEU A 31 11.50 -8.00 -4.15
C LEU A 31 10.70 -8.02 -2.83
N GLY A 32 11.26 -7.47 -1.75
CA GLY A 32 10.52 -7.20 -0.52
C GLY A 32 9.75 -5.87 -0.53
N SER A 33 10.03 -4.96 -1.47
CA SER A 33 9.36 -3.66 -1.55
C SER A 33 7.96 -3.77 -2.16
N MET A 34 7.01 -3.01 -1.61
CA MET A 34 5.67 -2.83 -2.19
C MET A 34 5.56 -1.58 -3.07
N CYS A 35 6.64 -0.79 -3.20
CA CYS A 35 6.66 0.38 -4.06
C CYS A 35 7.03 -0.03 -5.49
N SER A 36 6.36 0.58 -6.47
CA SER A 36 6.68 0.37 -7.88
C SER A 36 7.80 1.30 -8.34
N LYS A 37 8.48 0.92 -9.43
CA LYS A 37 9.30 1.85 -10.21
C LYS A 37 8.35 2.80 -10.94
N PRO A 38 8.40 4.12 -10.69
CA PRO A 38 7.51 5.06 -11.36
C PRO A 38 7.74 5.09 -12.87
N LEU A 39 6.67 5.20 -13.65
CA LEU A 39 6.78 5.34 -15.10
C LEU A 39 7.41 6.70 -15.46
N PRO A 40 8.21 6.78 -16.55
CA PRO A 40 8.87 8.02 -16.96
C PRO A 40 7.90 9.20 -17.11
N ILE A 41 6.73 8.98 -17.71
CA ILE A 41 5.70 10.02 -17.91
C ILE A 41 5.19 10.62 -16.60
N SER A 42 5.09 9.81 -15.55
CA SER A 42 4.66 10.29 -14.22
C SER A 42 5.68 11.19 -13.55
N LYS A 43 6.98 10.94 -13.79
CA LYS A 43 8.06 11.80 -13.30
C LYS A 43 8.05 13.17 -13.97
N ILE A 44 7.80 13.20 -15.29
CA ILE A 44 7.64 14.46 -16.06
C ILE A 44 6.47 15.24 -15.50
N ALA A 45 5.30 14.61 -15.35
CA ALA A 45 4.11 15.25 -14.80
C ALA A 45 4.34 15.80 -13.37
N TYR A 46 5.08 15.03 -12.54
CA TYR A 46 5.45 15.47 -11.21
C TYR A 46 6.27 16.76 -11.23
N LEU A 47 7.29 16.83 -12.09
CA LEU A 47 8.14 18.02 -12.24
C LEU A 47 7.37 19.22 -12.78
N MET A 48 6.40 19.04 -13.69
CA MET A 48 5.56 20.12 -14.20
C MET A 48 4.71 20.80 -13.12
N ALA A 49 4.39 20.10 -12.03
CA ALA A 49 3.58 20.62 -10.93
C ALA A 49 4.36 20.77 -9.61
N ILE A 50 5.71 20.75 -9.66
CA ILE A 50 6.55 20.75 -8.46
C ILE A 50 6.42 22.04 -7.62
N GLU A 51 6.12 23.16 -8.24
CA GLU A 51 5.99 24.46 -7.58
C GLU A 51 4.61 24.67 -6.94
N SER A 52 3.64 23.77 -7.24
CA SER A 52 2.25 23.97 -6.81
C SER A 52 2.00 23.56 -5.37
N ASN A 53 1.13 24.30 -4.69
CA ASN A 53 0.72 24.07 -3.31
C ASN A 53 -0.80 23.92 -3.20
N LEU A 54 -1.27 22.71 -2.97
CA LEU A 54 -2.70 22.42 -2.75
C LEU A 54 -3.24 22.88 -1.39
N GLY A 55 -2.39 23.42 -0.51
CA GLY A 55 -2.84 24.12 0.68
C GLY A 55 -3.56 25.43 0.38
N ASP A 56 -3.33 26.02 -0.83
CA ASP A 56 -4.05 27.21 -1.31
C ASP A 56 -4.66 26.93 -2.70
N PRO A 57 -5.77 26.19 -2.77
CA PRO A 57 -6.41 25.82 -4.03
C PRO A 57 -6.99 27.01 -4.80
N GLY A 58 -7.20 28.15 -4.17
CA GLY A 58 -7.62 29.38 -4.84
C GLY A 58 -6.51 29.96 -5.73
N VAL A 59 -5.26 29.83 -5.34
CA VAL A 59 -4.09 30.16 -6.16
C VAL A 59 -3.79 29.04 -7.17
N TRP A 60 -3.87 27.79 -6.74
CA TRP A 60 -3.51 26.61 -7.53
C TRP A 60 -4.73 25.84 -8.05
N GLY A 61 -5.73 26.56 -8.58
CA GLY A 61 -7.01 26.00 -9.02
C GLY A 61 -6.90 24.89 -10.07
N GLY A 62 -5.88 24.94 -10.95
CA GLY A 62 -5.62 23.89 -11.93
C GLY A 62 -5.29 22.55 -11.26
N VAL A 63 -4.36 22.51 -10.31
CA VAL A 63 -3.95 21.30 -9.62
C VAL A 63 -5.04 20.82 -8.66
N ALA A 64 -5.78 21.73 -8.03
CA ALA A 64 -6.96 21.38 -7.23
C ALA A 64 -8.06 20.69 -8.06
N ARG A 65 -8.23 21.10 -9.33
CA ARG A 65 -9.10 20.39 -10.28
C ARG A 65 -8.56 19.00 -10.59
N LEU A 66 -7.24 18.85 -10.83
CA LEU A 66 -6.64 17.54 -11.07
C LEU A 66 -6.86 16.59 -9.89
N GLU A 67 -6.74 17.08 -8.65
CA GLU A 67 -7.01 16.25 -7.46
C GLU A 67 -8.45 15.73 -7.44
N ARG A 68 -9.44 16.59 -7.73
CA ARG A 68 -10.84 16.15 -7.81
C ARG A 68 -11.03 15.04 -8.86
N GLU A 69 -10.44 15.21 -10.06
CA GLU A 69 -10.51 14.20 -11.13
C GLU A 69 -9.80 12.90 -10.74
N VAL A 70 -8.71 12.96 -9.98
CA VAL A 70 -8.01 11.77 -9.45
C VAL A 70 -8.89 11.04 -8.43
N ILE A 71 -9.50 11.77 -7.49
CA ILE A 71 -10.39 11.17 -6.47
C ILE A 71 -11.62 10.55 -7.12
N GLU A 72 -12.23 11.21 -8.11
CA GLU A 72 -13.34 10.64 -8.90
C GLU A 72 -12.90 9.35 -9.63
N GLY A 73 -11.71 9.36 -10.24
CA GLY A 73 -11.15 8.19 -10.93
C GLY A 73 -10.90 7.01 -10.00
N LEU A 74 -10.29 7.26 -8.83
CA LEU A 74 -10.08 6.24 -7.80
C LEU A 74 -11.40 5.79 -7.18
N GLY A 75 -12.32 6.72 -6.94
CA GLY A 75 -13.67 6.41 -6.46
C GLY A 75 -14.44 5.53 -7.44
N THR A 76 -14.37 5.83 -8.75
CA THR A 76 -14.97 4.99 -9.79
C THR A 76 -14.36 3.59 -9.81
N LEU A 77 -13.04 3.47 -9.64
CA LEU A 77 -12.36 2.18 -9.54
C LEU A 77 -12.85 1.38 -8.32
N LEU A 78 -13.15 2.07 -7.22
CA LEU A 78 -13.60 1.50 -5.94
C LEU A 78 -15.14 1.58 -5.75
N SER A 79 -15.89 1.59 -6.86
CA SER A 79 -17.36 1.50 -6.91
C SER A 79 -18.13 2.69 -6.32
N ASN A 80 -17.47 3.85 -6.13
CA ASN A 80 -18.14 5.09 -5.71
C ASN A 80 -17.55 6.33 -6.40
N PRO A 81 -18.02 6.72 -7.60
CA PRO A 81 -17.54 7.91 -8.31
C PRO A 81 -17.79 9.24 -7.56
N ARG A 82 -18.65 9.24 -6.55
CA ARG A 82 -18.96 10.41 -5.72
C ARG A 82 -18.19 10.44 -4.40
N ALA A 83 -17.23 9.53 -4.21
CA ALA A 83 -16.39 9.53 -3.02
C ALA A 83 -15.69 10.88 -2.81
N VAL A 84 -15.58 11.28 -1.56
CA VAL A 84 -14.83 12.48 -1.14
C VAL A 84 -13.45 12.02 -0.65
N GLY A 85 -12.39 12.75 -1.01
CA GLY A 85 -11.06 12.27 -0.61
C GLY A 85 -9.95 13.28 -0.88
N ALA A 86 -8.72 12.84 -0.63
CA ALA A 86 -7.51 13.60 -0.93
C ALA A 86 -6.35 12.67 -1.26
N ILE A 87 -5.40 13.17 -2.07
CA ILE A 87 -4.09 12.56 -2.21
C ILE A 87 -3.21 13.06 -1.06
N VAL A 88 -2.67 12.13 -0.31
CA VAL A 88 -1.86 12.34 0.90
C VAL A 88 -0.48 11.71 0.75
N SER A 89 0.36 11.80 1.77
CA SER A 89 1.75 11.30 1.70
C SER A 89 1.86 9.77 1.56
N GLY A 90 0.84 9.02 1.95
CA GLY A 90 0.82 7.57 1.88
C GLY A 90 -0.22 6.95 2.79
N GLY A 91 -0.33 5.62 2.78
CA GLY A 91 -1.31 4.88 3.57
C GLY A 91 -1.26 5.16 5.07
N THR A 92 -0.10 5.51 5.61
CA THR A 92 -0.01 5.90 7.03
C THR A 92 -0.83 7.15 7.34
N GLU A 93 -0.70 8.21 6.54
CA GLU A 93 -1.50 9.43 6.71
C GLU A 93 -2.97 9.16 6.43
N ALA A 94 -3.26 8.38 5.40
CA ALA A 94 -4.64 7.97 5.05
C ALA A 94 -5.32 7.22 6.21
N ASN A 95 -4.63 6.25 6.82
CA ASN A 95 -5.16 5.48 7.96
C ASN A 95 -5.31 6.36 9.23
N ILE A 96 -4.42 7.33 9.47
CA ILE A 96 -4.59 8.31 10.56
C ILE A 96 -5.85 9.15 10.32
N LEU A 97 -6.06 9.66 9.11
CA LEU A 97 -7.25 10.43 8.74
C LEU A 97 -8.54 9.62 8.91
N ALA A 98 -8.53 8.36 8.49
CA ALA A 98 -9.67 7.46 8.64
C ALA A 98 -10.06 7.25 10.11
N LEU A 99 -9.07 6.96 10.98
CA LEU A 99 -9.35 6.78 12.40
C LEU A 99 -9.69 8.09 13.12
N TRP A 100 -9.13 9.22 12.66
CA TRP A 100 -9.53 10.54 13.16
C TRP A 100 -10.97 10.86 12.80
N ALA A 101 -11.38 10.59 11.56
CA ALA A 101 -12.76 10.72 11.11
C ALA A 101 -13.69 9.81 11.92
N ALA A 102 -13.36 8.53 12.06
CA ALA A 102 -14.14 7.56 12.83
C ALA A 102 -14.34 7.98 14.28
N ARG A 103 -13.25 8.39 14.96
CA ARG A 103 -13.30 8.88 16.35
C ARG A 103 -14.22 10.10 16.49
N ASN A 104 -14.07 11.08 15.60
CA ASN A 104 -14.82 12.32 15.67
C ASN A 104 -16.30 12.15 15.23
N TYR A 105 -16.55 11.23 14.29
CA TYR A 105 -17.91 10.88 13.83
C TYR A 105 -18.68 10.16 14.93
N THR A 106 -18.10 9.11 15.50
CA THR A 106 -18.76 8.26 16.50
C THR A 106 -18.69 8.82 17.93
N LYS A 107 -17.73 9.72 18.22
CA LYS A 107 -17.37 10.20 19.58
C LYS A 107 -16.91 9.12 20.53
N LYS A 108 -16.47 7.97 19.99
CA LYS A 108 -15.99 6.80 20.74
C LYS A 108 -14.47 6.68 20.64
N ARG A 109 -13.85 5.80 21.45
CA ARG A 109 -12.40 5.78 21.62
C ARG A 109 -11.74 4.40 21.56
N GLU A 110 -12.41 3.41 21.01
CA GLU A 110 -11.86 2.07 20.82
C GLU A 110 -11.88 1.71 19.33
N VAL A 111 -10.81 1.08 18.84
CA VAL A 111 -10.73 0.58 17.46
C VAL A 111 -10.34 -0.89 17.48
N ILE A 112 -11.05 -1.71 16.71
CA ILE A 112 -10.72 -3.12 16.51
C ILE A 112 -9.95 -3.25 15.21
N VAL A 113 -8.74 -3.82 15.27
CA VAL A 113 -7.86 -4.02 14.12
C VAL A 113 -7.41 -5.47 14.03
N PRO A 114 -7.21 -6.08 12.86
CA PRO A 114 -6.62 -7.40 12.76
C PRO A 114 -5.14 -7.41 13.18
N ALA A 115 -4.65 -8.50 13.74
CA ALA A 115 -3.23 -8.69 14.06
C ALA A 115 -2.30 -8.57 12.83
N SER A 116 -2.84 -8.65 11.61
CA SER A 116 -2.14 -8.43 10.34
C SER A 116 -2.07 -6.96 9.92
N CYS A 117 -2.63 -6.02 10.69
CA CYS A 117 -2.72 -4.62 10.31
C CYS A 117 -1.33 -3.97 10.19
N HIS A 118 -1.27 -2.94 9.36
CA HIS A 118 -0.05 -2.14 9.25
C HIS A 118 0.19 -1.32 10.53
N VAL A 119 1.46 -1.12 10.89
CA VAL A 119 1.88 -0.35 12.08
C VAL A 119 1.28 1.07 12.17
N SER A 120 0.78 1.61 11.06
CA SER A 120 0.10 2.91 11.01
C SER A 120 -1.13 2.99 11.91
N PHE A 121 -1.83 1.86 12.14
CA PHE A 121 -3.01 1.84 13.02
C PHE A 121 -2.63 2.01 14.49
N TYR A 122 -1.52 1.41 14.93
CA TYR A 122 -0.99 1.64 16.27
C TYR A 122 -0.51 3.09 16.45
N LYS A 123 0.19 3.65 15.43
CA LYS A 123 0.58 5.06 15.42
C LYS A 123 -0.63 5.99 15.46
N ALA A 124 -1.65 5.70 14.66
CA ALA A 124 -2.89 6.48 14.64
C ALA A 124 -3.59 6.42 16.00
N ALA A 125 -3.68 5.24 16.61
CA ALA A 125 -4.29 5.07 17.92
C ALA A 125 -3.55 5.86 19.00
N ASP A 126 -2.22 5.80 19.03
CA ASP A 126 -1.39 6.57 19.96
C ASP A 126 -1.60 8.08 19.79
N LEU A 127 -1.47 8.60 18.57
CA LEU A 127 -1.68 10.01 18.24
C LEU A 127 -3.08 10.53 18.59
N LEU A 128 -4.09 9.68 18.42
CA LEU A 128 -5.50 10.05 18.58
C LEU A 128 -6.08 9.70 19.96
N GLY A 129 -5.31 9.08 20.84
CA GLY A 129 -5.77 8.61 22.14
C GLY A 129 -6.86 7.54 22.02
N LEU A 130 -6.70 6.60 21.08
CA LEU A 130 -7.60 5.47 20.89
C LEU A 130 -7.04 4.22 21.56
N LYS A 131 -7.93 3.42 22.14
CA LYS A 131 -7.61 2.08 22.61
C LYS A 131 -7.69 1.09 21.44
N VAL A 132 -6.62 0.32 21.24
CA VAL A 132 -6.60 -0.75 20.24
C VAL A 132 -7.07 -2.06 20.86
N VAL A 133 -7.99 -2.74 20.17
CA VAL A 133 -8.35 -4.13 20.41
C VAL A 133 -7.87 -4.94 19.20
N GLU A 134 -6.88 -5.79 19.42
CA GLU A 134 -6.31 -6.61 18.36
C GLU A 134 -7.12 -7.89 18.18
N ALA A 135 -7.69 -8.09 17.00
CA ALA A 135 -8.40 -9.29 16.63
C ALA A 135 -7.42 -10.35 16.10
N PRO A 136 -7.49 -11.61 16.57
CA PRO A 136 -6.66 -12.68 16.08
C PRO A 136 -6.99 -13.00 14.61
N LEU A 137 -6.07 -13.74 13.96
CA LEU A 137 -6.26 -14.21 12.59
C LEU A 137 -6.75 -15.66 12.60
N LYS A 138 -7.57 -16.00 11.62
CA LYS A 138 -7.93 -17.37 11.28
C LYS A 138 -6.74 -18.10 10.61
N ARG A 139 -6.91 -19.38 10.30
CA ARG A 139 -5.88 -20.21 9.64
C ARG A 139 -5.51 -19.72 8.24
N ASP A 140 -6.41 -19.02 7.57
CA ASP A 140 -6.22 -18.41 6.25
C ASP A 140 -5.63 -17.00 6.31
N TYR A 141 -5.15 -16.58 7.50
CA TYR A 141 -4.54 -15.28 7.76
C TYR A 141 -5.48 -14.09 7.62
N THR A 142 -6.79 -14.30 7.63
CA THR A 142 -7.81 -13.25 7.68
C THR A 142 -8.26 -12.97 9.11
N ILE A 143 -8.86 -11.78 9.34
CA ILE A 143 -9.41 -11.39 10.64
C ILE A 143 -10.49 -12.38 11.13
N ASP A 144 -10.48 -12.70 12.42
CA ASP A 144 -11.57 -13.46 13.06
C ASP A 144 -12.79 -12.56 13.31
N VAL A 145 -13.78 -12.61 12.41
CA VAL A 145 -15.01 -11.80 12.50
C VAL A 145 -15.84 -12.18 13.73
N ASP A 146 -15.81 -13.43 14.17
CA ASP A 146 -16.54 -13.84 15.39
C ASP A 146 -15.90 -13.22 16.64
N PHE A 147 -14.58 -13.07 16.66
CA PHE A 147 -13.90 -12.30 17.70
C PHE A 147 -14.36 -10.83 17.64
N VAL A 148 -14.34 -10.21 16.46
CA VAL A 148 -14.81 -8.82 16.28
C VAL A 148 -16.21 -8.66 16.83
N ARG A 149 -17.15 -9.54 16.43
CA ARG A 149 -18.56 -9.50 16.87
C ARG A 149 -18.71 -9.54 18.40
N ARG A 150 -17.93 -10.38 19.08
CA ARG A 150 -17.96 -10.52 20.55
C ARG A 150 -17.30 -9.38 21.30
N ASN A 151 -16.38 -8.64 20.64
CA ASN A 151 -15.59 -7.60 21.29
C ASN A 151 -16.01 -6.18 20.92
N ILE A 152 -17.05 -6.01 20.11
CA ILE A 152 -17.68 -4.70 19.89
C ILE A 152 -18.35 -4.25 21.19
N THR A 153 -18.00 -3.05 21.64
CA THR A 153 -18.55 -2.40 22.83
C THR A 153 -19.19 -1.06 22.47
N LYS A 154 -19.82 -0.41 23.45
CA LYS A 154 -20.34 0.95 23.28
C LYS A 154 -19.23 1.99 23.00
N GLU A 155 -17.98 1.66 23.29
CA GLU A 155 -16.82 2.52 23.06
C GLU A 155 -16.14 2.25 21.70
N THR A 156 -16.57 1.22 20.95
CA THR A 156 -15.99 0.88 19.66
C THR A 156 -16.34 1.95 18.63
N ALA A 157 -15.33 2.73 18.21
CA ALA A 157 -15.43 3.77 17.20
C ALA A 157 -15.39 3.18 15.80
N ALA A 158 -14.46 2.24 15.56
CA ALA A 158 -14.23 1.68 14.25
C ALA A 158 -13.81 0.22 14.31
N VAL A 159 -14.08 -0.47 13.22
CA VAL A 159 -13.44 -1.73 12.84
C VAL A 159 -12.61 -1.49 11.58
N VAL A 160 -11.44 -2.10 11.52
CA VAL A 160 -10.56 -2.07 10.34
C VAL A 160 -10.55 -3.44 9.67
N GLY A 161 -10.82 -3.47 8.37
CA GLY A 161 -10.58 -4.63 7.51
C GLY A 161 -9.47 -4.34 6.50
N ILE A 162 -8.73 -5.35 6.08
CA ILE A 162 -7.60 -5.16 5.18
C ILE A 162 -7.85 -5.87 3.85
N ALA A 163 -7.75 -5.13 2.77
CA ALA A 163 -7.83 -5.65 1.42
C ALA A 163 -6.42 -5.70 0.79
N GLY A 164 -5.66 -6.72 1.20
CA GLY A 164 -4.27 -6.93 0.81
C GLY A 164 -3.29 -6.71 1.95
N THR A 165 -3.20 -7.66 2.89
CA THR A 165 -2.33 -7.57 4.07
C THR A 165 -0.87 -7.41 3.68
N THR A 166 -0.14 -6.61 4.45
CA THR A 166 1.30 -6.34 4.21
C THR A 166 2.14 -7.61 4.17
N ALA A 167 1.81 -8.61 4.98
CA ALA A 167 2.60 -9.83 5.11
C ALA A 167 2.38 -10.84 3.97
N LEU A 168 1.13 -11.06 3.56
CA LEU A 168 0.74 -12.17 2.68
C LEU A 168 -0.21 -11.76 1.54
N GLY A 169 -0.67 -10.51 1.49
CA GLY A 169 -1.67 -10.09 0.51
C GLY A 169 -3.05 -10.74 0.74
N ALA A 170 -3.33 -11.25 1.93
CA ALA A 170 -4.64 -11.78 2.27
C ALA A 170 -5.70 -10.67 2.26
N VAL A 171 -6.94 -11.01 1.96
CA VAL A 171 -8.08 -10.09 1.96
C VAL A 171 -9.04 -10.54 3.05
N ASP A 172 -9.29 -9.65 4.01
CA ASP A 172 -10.24 -9.91 5.08
C ASP A 172 -11.66 -10.07 4.53
N PRO A 173 -12.57 -10.74 5.23
CA PRO A 173 -13.97 -10.91 4.83
C PRO A 173 -14.75 -9.59 5.04
N ILE A 174 -14.48 -8.60 4.17
CA ILE A 174 -15.01 -7.24 4.27
C ILE A 174 -16.54 -7.24 4.12
N GLU A 175 -17.13 -8.19 3.38
CA GLU A 175 -18.57 -8.36 3.27
C GLU A 175 -19.19 -8.61 4.66
N GLU A 176 -18.66 -9.59 5.42
CA GLU A 176 -19.14 -9.91 6.78
C GLU A 176 -18.90 -8.74 7.74
N LEU A 177 -17.76 -8.05 7.62
CA LEU A 177 -17.47 -6.86 8.43
C LEU A 177 -18.41 -5.70 8.09
N SER A 178 -18.78 -5.54 6.83
CA SER A 178 -19.72 -4.51 6.37
C SER A 178 -21.13 -4.75 6.94
N GLU A 179 -21.62 -5.98 6.87
CA GLU A 179 -22.90 -6.35 7.48
C GLU A 179 -22.91 -6.10 8.99
N LEU A 180 -21.83 -6.50 9.67
CA LEU A 180 -21.67 -6.28 11.10
C LEU A 180 -21.59 -4.78 11.46
N ALA A 181 -20.89 -3.99 10.63
CA ALA A 181 -20.78 -2.55 10.83
C ALA A 181 -22.13 -1.85 10.71
N LEU A 182 -22.95 -2.23 9.74
CA LEU A 182 -24.34 -1.72 9.59
C LEU A 182 -25.22 -2.15 10.76
N GLU A 183 -25.18 -3.43 11.17
CA GLU A 183 -25.95 -3.95 12.30
C GLU A 183 -25.65 -3.19 13.60
N LYS A 184 -24.38 -2.88 13.85
CA LYS A 184 -23.91 -2.28 15.10
C LYS A 184 -23.76 -0.75 15.07
N GLY A 185 -23.96 -0.11 13.92
CA GLY A 185 -23.72 1.32 13.74
C GLY A 185 -22.27 1.73 14.02
N ILE A 186 -21.31 1.00 13.43
CA ILE A 186 -19.87 1.18 13.63
C ILE A 186 -19.24 1.66 12.34
N TYR A 187 -18.21 2.50 12.47
CA TYR A 187 -17.40 2.92 11.32
C TYR A 187 -16.53 1.77 10.80
N LEU A 188 -16.68 1.37 9.55
CA LEU A 188 -15.80 0.41 8.90
C LEU A 188 -14.80 1.13 7.98
N HIS A 189 -13.53 0.99 8.30
CA HIS A 189 -12.42 1.42 7.44
C HIS A 189 -11.79 0.23 6.73
N VAL A 190 -11.52 0.36 5.42
CA VAL A 190 -10.80 -0.65 4.64
C VAL A 190 -9.42 -0.14 4.25
N ASP A 191 -8.37 -0.76 4.78
CA ASP A 191 -7.02 -0.54 4.30
C ASP A 191 -6.77 -1.37 3.03
N ALA A 192 -6.97 -0.73 1.89
CA ALA A 192 -6.67 -1.26 0.57
C ALA A 192 -5.44 -0.57 -0.05
N ALA A 193 -4.50 -0.12 0.79
CA ALA A 193 -3.31 0.60 0.35
C ALA A 193 -2.55 -0.11 -0.79
N PHE A 194 -2.50 -1.45 -0.76
CA PHE A 194 -1.96 -2.24 -1.86
C PHE A 194 -3.07 -2.79 -2.76
N GLY A 195 -4.07 -3.42 -2.19
CA GLY A 195 -5.11 -4.14 -2.93
C GLY A 195 -6.06 -3.25 -3.73
N GLY A 196 -6.22 -1.96 -3.37
CA GLY A 196 -7.11 -1.04 -4.07
C GLY A 196 -6.76 -0.81 -5.54
N MET A 197 -5.48 -0.96 -5.92
CA MET A 197 -5.01 -0.90 -7.31
C MET A 197 -4.69 -2.30 -7.89
N VAL A 198 -5.13 -3.39 -7.24
CA VAL A 198 -4.93 -4.77 -7.68
C VAL A 198 -6.24 -5.52 -7.82
N LEU A 199 -7.03 -5.60 -6.74
CA LEU A 199 -8.22 -6.43 -6.66
C LEU A 199 -9.29 -6.12 -7.73
N PRO A 200 -9.60 -4.84 -8.05
CA PRO A 200 -10.55 -4.53 -9.12
C PRO A 200 -10.12 -5.12 -10.46
N PHE A 201 -8.84 -5.09 -10.77
CA PHE A 201 -8.30 -5.63 -12.04
C PHE A 201 -8.20 -7.16 -12.01
N LEU A 202 -7.94 -7.79 -10.86
CA LEU A 202 -8.03 -9.24 -10.70
C LEU A 202 -9.45 -9.73 -11.00
N LYS A 203 -10.46 -9.03 -10.51
CA LYS A 203 -11.87 -9.33 -10.79
C LYS A 203 -12.17 -9.25 -12.31
N GLU A 204 -11.68 -8.21 -12.99
CA GLU A 204 -11.80 -8.09 -14.46
C GLU A 204 -11.07 -9.20 -15.23
N LEU A 205 -10.00 -9.75 -14.65
CA LEU A 205 -9.25 -10.88 -15.19
C LEU A 205 -9.90 -12.24 -14.91
N GLY A 206 -11.04 -12.27 -14.19
CA GLY A 206 -11.78 -13.49 -13.86
C GLY A 206 -11.29 -14.22 -12.61
N TYR A 207 -10.42 -13.61 -11.81
CA TYR A 207 -10.06 -14.18 -10.50
C TYR A 207 -11.21 -14.04 -9.51
N LYS A 208 -11.37 -15.06 -8.67
CA LYS A 208 -12.30 -15.00 -7.54
C LYS A 208 -11.65 -14.19 -6.42
N VAL A 209 -12.11 -12.96 -6.23
CA VAL A 209 -11.67 -12.07 -5.16
C VAL A 209 -12.88 -11.63 -4.34
N PRO A 210 -12.75 -11.49 -3.00
CA PRO A 210 -13.83 -10.97 -2.16
C PRO A 210 -14.19 -9.54 -2.56
N GLU A 211 -15.44 -9.14 -2.32
CA GLU A 211 -15.82 -7.72 -2.39
C GLU A 211 -15.19 -7.00 -1.19
N PHE A 212 -14.73 -5.76 -1.42
CA PHE A 212 -13.98 -5.03 -0.38
C PHE A 212 -14.20 -3.51 -0.40
N ASP A 213 -14.81 -3.01 -1.47
CA ASP A 213 -14.88 -1.58 -1.76
C ASP A 213 -16.24 -0.95 -1.39
N PHE A 214 -16.51 0.25 -1.88
CA PHE A 214 -17.75 0.98 -1.62
C PHE A 214 -19.02 0.34 -2.20
N LYS A 215 -18.92 -0.75 -2.92
CA LYS A 215 -20.09 -1.58 -3.25
C LYS A 215 -20.75 -2.14 -1.99
N LEU A 216 -19.99 -2.29 -0.92
CA LEU A 216 -20.48 -2.72 0.40
C LEU A 216 -20.91 -1.50 1.22
N ASP A 217 -22.18 -1.40 1.55
CA ASP A 217 -22.79 -0.21 2.16
C ASP A 217 -22.20 0.18 3.53
N GLY A 218 -21.68 -0.79 4.29
CA GLY A 218 -21.06 -0.53 5.58
C GLY A 218 -19.65 0.09 5.51
N VAL A 219 -19.01 0.11 4.32
CA VAL A 219 -17.68 0.70 4.18
C VAL A 219 -17.75 2.22 4.16
N CYS A 220 -17.17 2.87 5.18
CA CYS A 220 -17.18 4.33 5.34
C CYS A 220 -15.98 5.01 4.68
N SER A 221 -14.81 4.38 4.70
CA SER A 221 -13.59 4.92 4.07
C SER A 221 -12.64 3.83 3.59
N ILE A 222 -11.83 4.18 2.59
CA ILE A 222 -10.85 3.27 1.98
C ILE A 222 -9.52 4.01 1.82
N THR A 223 -8.41 3.37 2.23
CA THR A 223 -7.04 3.78 1.90
C THR A 223 -6.61 3.09 0.61
N VAL A 224 -5.99 3.83 -0.32
CA VAL A 224 -5.40 3.32 -1.56
C VAL A 224 -4.12 4.07 -1.88
N ASP A 225 -3.01 3.37 -2.21
CA ASP A 225 -1.70 4.00 -2.45
C ASP A 225 -1.29 3.93 -3.93
N PRO A 226 -1.50 5.00 -4.72
CA PRO A 226 -1.01 5.07 -6.10
C PRO A 226 0.51 4.87 -6.25
N HIS A 227 1.32 5.17 -5.23
CA HIS A 227 2.77 4.93 -5.27
C HIS A 227 3.16 3.45 -5.10
N LYS A 228 2.19 2.56 -4.83
CA LYS A 228 2.37 1.10 -4.85
C LYS A 228 2.02 0.58 -6.25
N MET A 229 0.92 -0.13 -6.40
CA MET A 229 0.51 -0.68 -7.70
C MET A 229 -0.05 0.34 -8.69
N GLY A 230 -0.25 1.59 -8.29
CA GLY A 230 -0.63 2.68 -9.19
C GLY A 230 0.52 3.29 -9.99
N LEU A 231 1.78 2.83 -9.81
CA LEU A 231 2.97 3.22 -10.57
C LEU A 231 3.38 4.70 -10.46
N ALA A 232 2.87 5.40 -9.45
CA ALA A 232 3.18 6.80 -9.19
C ALA A 232 4.48 6.96 -8.38
N PRO A 233 5.17 8.12 -8.51
CA PRO A 233 6.24 8.49 -7.59
C PRO A 233 5.73 8.65 -6.16
N ILE A 234 6.60 8.38 -5.19
CA ILE A 234 6.39 8.73 -3.78
C ILE A 234 6.57 10.26 -3.62
N PRO A 235 5.75 10.92 -2.80
CA PRO A 235 4.63 10.43 -1.98
C PRO A 235 3.30 10.49 -2.73
N ALA A 236 2.53 9.42 -2.77
CA ALA A 236 1.19 9.41 -3.37
C ALA A 236 0.33 8.31 -2.71
N GLY A 237 -0.27 8.61 -1.59
CA GLY A 237 -1.33 7.83 -0.96
C GLY A 237 -2.68 8.47 -1.21
N GLY A 238 -3.76 7.74 -1.06
CA GLY A 238 -5.12 8.24 -1.16
C GLY A 238 -5.96 7.80 0.01
N ILE A 239 -6.79 8.71 0.49
CA ILE A 239 -7.92 8.43 1.39
C ILE A 239 -9.20 8.80 0.68
N LEU A 240 -10.13 7.87 0.61
CA LEU A 240 -11.47 8.09 0.10
C LEU A 240 -12.49 7.80 1.20
N PHE A 241 -13.44 8.69 1.35
CA PHE A 241 -14.61 8.54 2.21
C PHE A 241 -15.84 8.34 1.33
N ARG A 242 -16.80 7.54 1.79
CA ARG A 242 -18.05 7.26 1.06
C ARG A 242 -18.76 8.55 0.65
N ASP A 243 -18.85 9.50 1.58
CA ASP A 243 -19.45 10.81 1.35
C ASP A 243 -18.93 11.86 2.35
N ASP A 244 -19.44 13.11 2.23
CA ASP A 244 -19.01 14.25 3.03
C ASP A 244 -19.34 14.12 4.54
N GLU A 245 -20.32 13.31 4.93
CA GLU A 245 -20.69 13.16 6.36
C GLU A 245 -19.53 12.60 7.19
N PHE A 246 -18.68 11.72 6.60
CA PHE A 246 -17.51 11.15 7.26
C PHE A 246 -16.33 12.10 7.29
N VAL A 247 -16.30 13.12 6.42
CA VAL A 247 -15.23 14.14 6.36
C VAL A 247 -15.51 15.33 7.26
N ARG A 248 -16.79 15.76 7.36
CA ARG A 248 -17.18 16.95 8.17
C ARG A 248 -16.58 16.97 9.57
N PRO A 249 -16.53 15.86 10.33
CA PRO A 249 -16.03 15.88 11.70
C PRO A 249 -14.55 16.22 11.86
N ILE A 250 -13.78 16.18 10.76
CA ILE A 250 -12.32 16.46 10.71
C ILE A 250 -11.96 17.62 9.79
N ALA A 251 -12.95 18.33 9.25
CA ALA A 251 -12.74 19.44 8.35
C ALA A 251 -12.66 20.77 9.12
N PHE A 252 -11.65 21.58 8.80
CA PHE A 252 -11.39 22.88 9.40
C PHE A 252 -11.33 23.97 8.33
N GLU A 253 -11.81 25.16 8.66
CA GLU A 253 -11.74 26.33 7.80
C GLU A 253 -10.43 27.10 8.02
N THR A 254 -9.81 27.50 6.92
CA THR A 254 -8.62 28.36 6.90
C THR A 254 -8.98 29.64 6.15
N PRO A 255 -9.36 30.73 6.86
CA PRO A 255 -9.95 31.93 6.23
C PRO A 255 -8.94 32.89 5.61
N TYR A 256 -7.65 32.77 5.91
CA TYR A 256 -6.62 33.78 5.62
C TYR A 256 -5.77 33.49 4.37
N LEU A 257 -6.11 32.47 3.57
CA LEU A 257 -5.33 32.10 2.39
C LEU A 257 -5.47 33.16 1.28
N ALA A 258 -4.40 33.37 0.50
CA ALA A 258 -4.35 34.36 -0.57
C ALA A 258 -5.39 34.08 -1.66
N GLY A 259 -5.70 32.85 -1.94
CA GLY A 259 -6.73 32.44 -2.89
C GLY A 259 -8.16 32.40 -2.33
N GLY A 260 -8.37 32.87 -1.09
CA GLY A 260 -9.64 32.82 -0.37
C GLY A 260 -9.74 31.70 0.67
N GLY A 261 -10.77 31.77 1.53
CA GLY A 261 -10.99 30.78 2.57
C GLY A 261 -11.23 29.37 2.02
N VAL A 262 -10.65 28.39 2.67
CA VAL A 262 -10.72 26.98 2.28
C VAL A 262 -11.07 26.09 3.48
N ARG A 263 -11.91 25.11 3.23
CA ARG A 263 -12.19 24.01 4.15
C ARG A 263 -11.32 22.79 3.79
N SER A 264 -10.42 22.38 4.69
CA SER A 264 -9.52 21.24 4.51
C SER A 264 -9.65 20.24 5.65
N PHE A 265 -9.45 18.97 5.34
CA PHE A 265 -9.45 17.86 6.31
C PHE A 265 -8.11 17.11 6.37
N THR A 266 -7.12 17.51 5.56
CA THR A 266 -5.79 16.87 5.56
C THR A 266 -4.98 17.26 6.79
N ILE A 267 -4.07 16.38 7.23
CA ILE A 267 -3.21 16.66 8.40
C ILE A 267 -2.27 17.83 8.11
N THR A 268 -1.70 17.86 6.91
CA THR A 268 -0.80 18.93 6.47
C THR A 268 -1.59 20.03 5.77
N GLY A 269 -1.27 21.28 6.07
CA GLY A 269 -1.85 22.43 5.37
C GLY A 269 -1.25 22.56 3.97
N THR A 270 0.06 22.77 3.86
CA THR A 270 0.78 22.77 2.57
C THR A 270 0.89 21.36 2.03
N ARG A 271 0.41 21.15 0.79
CA ARG A 271 0.47 19.85 0.11
C ARG A 271 1.06 20.00 -1.29
N PRO A 272 1.98 19.11 -1.72
CA PRO A 272 2.61 19.20 -3.04
C PRO A 272 1.62 18.79 -4.14
N GLY A 273 1.62 19.50 -5.25
CA GLY A 273 0.80 19.16 -6.43
C GLY A 273 1.45 18.12 -7.35
N GLY A 274 2.76 17.93 -7.28
CA GLY A 274 3.48 16.96 -8.11
C GLY A 274 2.91 15.55 -8.07
N PRO A 275 2.64 14.97 -6.89
CA PRO A 275 2.01 13.63 -6.78
C PRO A 275 0.67 13.54 -7.49
N ILE A 276 -0.16 14.59 -7.38
CA ILE A 276 -1.49 14.64 -8.00
C ILE A 276 -1.36 14.61 -9.53
N ALA A 277 -0.51 15.47 -10.09
CA ALA A 277 -0.26 15.52 -11.52
C ALA A 277 0.26 14.16 -12.04
N ALA A 278 1.16 13.51 -11.29
CA ALA A 278 1.68 12.20 -11.64
C ALA A 278 0.59 11.11 -11.66
N VAL A 279 -0.27 11.07 -10.63
CA VAL A 279 -1.38 10.10 -10.57
C VAL A 279 -2.40 10.38 -11.67
N TRP A 280 -2.76 11.65 -11.90
CA TRP A 280 -3.70 12.05 -12.94
C TRP A 280 -3.25 11.59 -14.33
N VAL A 281 -1.98 11.80 -14.68
CA VAL A 281 -1.42 11.36 -15.96
C VAL A 281 -1.46 9.84 -16.07
N LEU A 282 -1.10 9.10 -15.01
CA LEU A 282 -1.12 7.64 -15.01
C LEU A 282 -2.52 7.08 -15.22
N LEU A 283 -3.53 7.61 -14.53
CA LEU A 283 -4.92 7.18 -14.70
C LEU A 283 -5.40 7.37 -16.14
N ARG A 284 -4.96 8.43 -16.83
CA ARG A 284 -5.34 8.71 -18.23
C ARG A 284 -4.51 7.96 -19.25
N VAL A 285 -3.20 7.82 -19.05
CA VAL A 285 -2.29 7.16 -20.00
C VAL A 285 -2.48 5.65 -19.98
N LEU A 286 -2.57 5.05 -18.79
CA LEU A 286 -2.77 3.61 -18.65
C LEU A 286 -4.23 3.22 -18.83
N GLY A 287 -5.14 4.00 -18.24
CA GLY A 287 -6.55 3.64 -18.16
C GLY A 287 -6.74 2.25 -17.53
N ARG A 288 -7.96 1.75 -17.52
CA ARG A 288 -8.24 0.39 -16.99
C ARG A 288 -7.45 -0.70 -17.72
N ARG A 289 -7.27 -0.58 -19.05
CA ARG A 289 -6.53 -1.58 -19.84
C ARG A 289 -5.07 -1.68 -19.39
N GLY A 290 -4.35 -0.57 -19.24
CA GLY A 290 -2.94 -0.57 -18.87
C GLY A 290 -2.71 -1.13 -17.45
N TYR A 291 -3.55 -0.74 -16.49
CA TYR A 291 -3.47 -1.31 -15.15
C TYR A 291 -3.81 -2.81 -15.11
N ARG A 292 -4.82 -3.24 -15.87
CA ARG A 292 -5.17 -4.67 -15.99
C ARG A 292 -4.02 -5.49 -16.57
N GLU A 293 -3.31 -4.99 -17.59
CA GLU A 293 -2.12 -5.66 -18.15
C GLU A 293 -0.99 -5.71 -17.11
N ALA A 294 -0.74 -4.63 -16.37
CA ALA A 294 0.27 -4.61 -15.31
C ALA A 294 -0.04 -5.65 -14.22
N VAL A 295 -1.30 -5.74 -13.78
CA VAL A 295 -1.73 -6.74 -12.79
C VAL A 295 -1.65 -8.15 -13.36
N ARG A 296 -2.06 -8.37 -14.63
CA ARG A 296 -1.94 -9.68 -15.31
C ARG A 296 -0.49 -10.17 -15.31
N GLU A 297 0.46 -9.32 -15.66
CA GLU A 297 1.87 -9.69 -15.69
C GLU A 297 2.41 -9.97 -14.28
N CYS A 298 2.06 -9.17 -13.28
CA CYS A 298 2.41 -9.46 -11.89
C CYS A 298 1.88 -10.83 -11.44
N MET A 299 0.64 -11.17 -11.79
CA MET A 299 0.06 -12.48 -11.44
C MET A 299 0.69 -13.64 -12.22
N ARG A 300 1.06 -13.42 -13.49
CA ARG A 300 1.82 -14.43 -14.27
C ARG A 300 3.15 -14.75 -13.59
N LEU A 301 3.90 -13.74 -13.16
CA LEU A 301 5.15 -13.90 -12.43
C LEU A 301 4.93 -14.52 -11.05
N THR A 302 3.84 -14.16 -10.39
CA THR A 302 3.44 -14.74 -9.09
C THR A 302 3.17 -16.24 -9.22
N GLU A 303 2.38 -16.65 -10.20
CA GLU A 303 2.08 -18.05 -10.44
C GLU A 303 3.34 -18.86 -10.81
N MET A 304 4.26 -18.25 -11.56
CA MET A 304 5.56 -18.87 -11.85
C MET A 304 6.37 -19.10 -10.57
N LEU A 305 6.43 -18.11 -9.66
CA LEU A 305 7.09 -18.25 -8.36
C LEU A 305 6.41 -19.31 -7.50
N VAL A 306 5.07 -19.31 -7.44
CA VAL A 306 4.27 -20.27 -6.69
C VAL A 306 4.59 -21.71 -7.13
N ARG A 307 4.49 -21.99 -8.45
CA ARG A 307 4.81 -23.32 -9.00
C ARG A 307 6.24 -23.73 -8.74
N GLY A 308 7.18 -22.79 -8.81
CA GLY A 308 8.59 -23.06 -8.52
C GLY A 308 8.81 -23.42 -7.07
N VAL A 309 8.14 -22.76 -6.12
CA VAL A 309 8.22 -23.06 -4.69
C VAL A 309 7.51 -24.38 -4.37
N GLU A 310 6.32 -24.65 -4.93
CA GLU A 310 5.58 -25.88 -4.75
C GLU A 310 6.31 -27.12 -5.31
N GLY A 311 7.15 -26.92 -6.33
CA GLY A 311 8.00 -27.98 -6.92
C GLY A 311 9.27 -28.30 -6.14
N GLU A 312 9.58 -27.58 -5.05
CA GLU A 312 10.79 -27.77 -4.25
C GLU A 312 10.47 -28.35 -2.87
N GLU A 313 11.08 -29.50 -2.55
CA GLU A 313 10.83 -30.24 -1.29
C GLU A 313 11.17 -29.39 -0.04
N GLU A 314 12.22 -28.57 -0.10
CA GLU A 314 12.74 -27.78 1.02
C GLU A 314 12.02 -26.43 1.22
N LEU A 315 11.13 -26.04 0.31
CA LEU A 315 10.39 -24.79 0.35
C LEU A 315 8.91 -25.01 0.67
N GLU A 316 8.27 -23.99 1.15
CA GLU A 316 6.84 -23.99 1.47
C GLU A 316 6.24 -22.61 1.31
N LEU A 317 5.02 -22.53 0.77
CA LEU A 317 4.18 -21.34 0.79
C LEU A 317 3.39 -21.27 2.10
N LEU A 318 3.27 -20.10 2.70
CA LEU A 318 2.41 -19.92 3.89
C LEU A 318 0.93 -20.05 3.54
N MET A 319 0.56 -19.53 2.38
CA MET A 319 -0.77 -19.64 1.77
C MET A 319 -0.65 -19.48 0.26
N ARG A 320 -1.65 -19.96 -0.48
CA ARG A 320 -1.74 -19.63 -1.89
C ARG A 320 -2.10 -18.14 -2.03
N PRO A 321 -1.30 -17.33 -2.74
CA PRO A 321 -1.50 -15.89 -2.77
C PRO A 321 -2.79 -15.51 -3.51
N VAL A 322 -3.53 -14.54 -2.95
CA VAL A 322 -4.71 -13.92 -3.60
C VAL A 322 -4.27 -12.89 -4.64
N MET A 323 -3.12 -12.24 -4.41
CA MET A 323 -2.54 -11.22 -5.27
C MET A 323 -1.02 -11.39 -5.36
N ASN A 324 -0.33 -10.47 -5.95
CA ASN A 324 1.11 -10.52 -6.24
C ASN A 324 2.03 -10.37 -5.00
N VAL A 325 1.63 -10.94 -3.87
CA VAL A 325 2.38 -11.00 -2.60
C VAL A 325 2.50 -12.44 -2.15
N VAL A 326 3.72 -12.95 -2.02
CA VAL A 326 4.00 -14.37 -1.75
C VAL A 326 4.79 -14.53 -0.47
N GLY A 327 4.30 -15.32 0.47
CA GLY A 327 5.02 -15.72 1.68
C GLY A 327 5.72 -17.06 1.47
N VAL A 328 7.06 -17.06 1.53
CA VAL A 328 7.90 -18.27 1.32
C VAL A 328 8.72 -18.55 2.57
N ARG A 329 8.83 -19.82 2.97
CA ARG A 329 9.78 -20.25 4.01
C ARG A 329 10.52 -21.52 3.61
N ALA A 330 11.70 -21.71 4.18
CA ALA A 330 12.41 -22.97 4.14
C ALA A 330 11.91 -23.86 5.28
N LYS A 331 11.58 -25.14 4.99
CA LYS A 331 10.98 -26.06 5.97
C LYS A 331 11.93 -26.42 7.13
N ARG A 332 13.25 -26.42 6.87
CA ARG A 332 14.27 -26.91 7.81
C ARG A 332 15.16 -25.81 8.39
N LEU A 333 14.92 -24.54 8.06
CA LEU A 333 15.68 -23.41 8.55
C LEU A 333 14.78 -22.44 9.31
N SER A 334 15.35 -21.73 10.27
CA SER A 334 14.67 -20.55 10.82
C SER A 334 14.53 -19.48 9.74
N VAL A 335 13.48 -18.66 9.82
CA VAL A 335 13.26 -17.56 8.86
C VAL A 335 14.46 -16.63 8.84
N ARG A 336 15.05 -16.34 10.02
CA ARG A 336 16.23 -15.48 10.15
C ARG A 336 17.44 -16.06 9.41
N GLU A 337 17.70 -17.36 9.54
CA GLU A 337 18.80 -18.01 8.83
C GLU A 337 18.58 -17.98 7.31
N PHE A 338 17.36 -18.33 6.88
CA PHE A 338 16.97 -18.26 5.46
C PHE A 338 17.13 -16.84 4.90
N SER A 339 16.66 -15.83 5.66
CA SER A 339 16.83 -14.40 5.30
C SER A 339 18.33 -14.01 5.16
N MET A 340 19.16 -14.42 6.11
CA MET A 340 20.60 -14.11 6.05
C MET A 340 21.27 -14.74 4.82
N ARG A 341 20.89 -15.99 4.47
CA ARG A 341 21.41 -16.64 3.26
C ARG A 341 20.98 -15.91 1.99
N MET A 342 19.70 -15.52 1.89
CA MET A 342 19.20 -14.72 0.77
C MET A 342 19.88 -13.36 0.66
N LYS A 343 20.13 -12.67 1.78
CA LYS A 343 20.87 -11.40 1.82
C LYS A 343 22.33 -11.56 1.31
N ARG A 344 23.01 -12.67 1.65
CA ARG A 344 24.36 -12.98 1.13
C ARG A 344 24.36 -13.20 -0.39
N LEU A 345 23.27 -13.70 -0.96
CA LEU A 345 23.04 -13.82 -2.40
C LEU A 345 22.59 -12.50 -3.04
N GLY A 346 22.52 -11.41 -2.26
CA GLY A 346 22.19 -10.06 -2.72
C GLY A 346 20.70 -9.73 -2.75
N TRP A 347 19.80 -10.63 -2.28
CA TRP A 347 18.36 -10.40 -2.28
C TRP A 347 17.91 -9.57 -1.08
N LEU A 348 17.02 -8.60 -1.33
CA LEU A 348 16.36 -7.79 -0.32
C LEU A 348 14.88 -8.18 -0.24
N LEU A 349 14.61 -9.22 0.56
CA LEU A 349 13.27 -9.71 0.86
C LEU A 349 12.84 -9.21 2.23
N SER A 350 11.53 -9.02 2.44
CA SER A 350 11.04 -8.62 3.76
C SER A 350 10.94 -9.84 4.68
N GLU A 351 11.54 -9.73 5.86
CA GLU A 351 11.53 -10.77 6.88
C GLU A 351 10.35 -10.56 7.84
N PHE A 352 9.46 -11.55 7.94
CA PHE A 352 8.38 -11.65 8.92
C PHE A 352 8.67 -12.78 9.90
N PRO A 353 8.02 -12.84 11.05
CA PRO A 353 8.28 -13.91 12.04
C PRO A 353 8.16 -15.33 11.48
N THR A 354 7.33 -15.56 10.48
CA THR A 354 6.99 -16.88 9.94
C THR A 354 7.51 -17.13 8.52
N HIS A 355 7.96 -16.10 7.78
CA HIS A 355 8.29 -16.25 6.35
C HIS A 355 9.11 -15.07 5.80
N LEU A 356 9.62 -15.23 4.60
CA LEU A 356 10.09 -14.14 3.75
C LEU A 356 8.98 -13.75 2.79
N ARG A 357 8.71 -12.45 2.68
CA ARG A 357 7.75 -11.91 1.72
C ARG A 357 8.46 -11.54 0.42
N VAL A 358 7.90 -11.99 -0.70
CA VAL A 358 8.23 -11.59 -2.06
C VAL A 358 7.04 -10.86 -2.66
N VAL A 359 7.27 -9.70 -3.26
CA VAL A 359 6.25 -8.92 -3.97
C VAL A 359 6.64 -8.78 -5.42
N LEU A 360 5.79 -9.24 -6.33
CA LEU A 360 6.04 -9.19 -7.77
C LEU A 360 5.45 -7.89 -8.35
N MET A 361 6.33 -6.92 -8.63
CA MET A 361 5.93 -5.59 -9.13
C MET A 361 6.07 -5.52 -10.66
N PRO A 362 5.38 -4.57 -11.34
CA PRO A 362 5.35 -4.47 -12.79
C PRO A 362 6.70 -4.25 -13.48
N HIS A 363 7.73 -3.90 -12.72
CA HIS A 363 9.10 -3.73 -13.24
C HIS A 363 9.98 -4.99 -13.11
N HIS A 364 9.47 -6.07 -12.53
CA HIS A 364 10.18 -7.33 -12.44
C HIS A 364 10.01 -8.15 -13.72
N THR A 365 10.98 -9.03 -14.00
CA THR A 365 11.01 -9.86 -15.21
C THR A 365 10.95 -11.34 -14.87
N GLU A 366 10.65 -12.15 -15.86
CA GLU A 366 10.67 -13.62 -15.74
C GLU A 366 12.06 -14.15 -15.39
N GLU A 367 13.11 -13.59 -15.99
CA GLU A 367 14.50 -13.96 -15.70
C GLU A 367 14.85 -13.72 -14.24
N LEU A 368 14.38 -12.58 -13.67
CA LEU A 368 14.58 -12.26 -12.26
C LEU A 368 13.88 -13.28 -11.35
N VAL A 369 12.67 -13.73 -11.70
CA VAL A 369 11.94 -14.77 -10.94
C VAL A 369 12.65 -16.12 -11.04
N LYS A 370 13.17 -16.50 -12.23
CA LYS A 370 13.97 -17.71 -12.41
C LYS A 370 15.24 -17.69 -11.55
N GLU A 371 15.92 -16.54 -11.51
CA GLU A 371 17.10 -16.35 -10.68
C GLU A 371 16.75 -16.45 -9.19
N LEU A 372 15.67 -15.79 -8.75
CA LEU A 372 15.18 -15.87 -7.38
C LEU A 372 14.88 -17.33 -6.97
N LEU A 373 14.17 -18.08 -7.82
CA LEU A 373 13.85 -19.49 -7.54
C LEU A 373 15.09 -20.36 -7.35
N ARG A 374 16.12 -20.21 -8.21
CA ARG A 374 17.40 -20.93 -8.05
C ARG A 374 18.05 -20.61 -6.70
N ASP A 375 18.04 -19.33 -6.35
CA ASP A 375 18.67 -18.87 -5.11
C ASP A 375 17.88 -19.24 -3.87
N LEU A 376 16.53 -19.23 -3.92
CA LEU A 376 15.67 -19.74 -2.84
C LEU A 376 15.94 -21.23 -2.57
N LYS A 377 15.99 -22.05 -3.62
CA LYS A 377 16.37 -23.48 -3.52
C LYS A 377 17.75 -23.65 -2.89
N ARG A 378 18.76 -22.96 -3.43
CA ARG A 378 20.12 -23.00 -2.91
C ARG A 378 20.22 -22.58 -1.45
N ALA A 379 19.52 -21.52 -1.06
CA ALA A 379 19.51 -21.02 0.31
C ALA A 379 18.77 -21.93 1.30
N ALA A 380 17.78 -22.73 0.83
CA ALA A 380 17.02 -23.65 1.66
C ALA A 380 17.77 -24.96 1.97
N LEU A 381 18.75 -25.35 1.15
CA LEU A 381 19.54 -26.57 1.36
C LEU A 381 20.46 -26.46 2.59
N ARG A 382 20.59 -27.58 3.32
CA ARG A 382 21.37 -27.65 4.59
C ARG A 382 22.89 -27.63 4.41
N ASP A 383 23.42 -27.98 3.26
CA ASP A 383 24.86 -28.25 3.09
C ASP A 383 25.71 -26.98 3.03
N HIS A 384 26.50 -26.80 4.07
CA HIS A 384 27.50 -25.75 4.22
C HIS A 384 28.69 -25.82 3.22
N VAL A 385 28.83 -26.88 2.45
CA VAL A 385 30.04 -27.16 1.67
C VAL A 385 30.11 -26.33 0.39
N GLU A 386 29.01 -26.13 -0.31
CA GLU A 386 29.01 -25.38 -1.57
C GLU A 386 29.05 -23.85 -1.44
N LEU A 387 28.50 -23.31 -0.34
CA LEU A 387 28.54 -21.85 -0.09
C LEU A 387 29.97 -21.32 0.16
N ARG A 388 30.87 -22.18 0.67
CA ARG A 388 32.30 -21.80 0.86
C ARG A 388 33.11 -21.79 -0.43
N ALA A 389 32.73 -22.56 -1.42
CA ALA A 389 33.43 -22.64 -2.69
C ALA A 389 33.20 -21.42 -3.59
N THR A 390 32.00 -20.81 -3.55
CA THR A 390 31.61 -19.68 -4.42
C THR A 390 32.02 -18.32 -3.86
N LEU A 391 32.40 -18.24 -2.57
CA LEU A 391 32.93 -17.00 -1.95
C LEU A 391 34.44 -16.84 -2.14
N LYS A 392 35.13 -17.81 -2.78
CA LYS A 392 36.57 -17.77 -3.10
C LYS A 392 36.83 -17.59 -4.59
N ALA A 393 35.84 -17.52 -5.44
CA ALA A 393 35.94 -17.18 -6.85
C ALA A 393 35.30 -15.81 -7.11
#